data_761ab0526a9c87d9c38fa7840f08a599
#
_entry.id   761ab0526a9c87d9c38fa7840f08a599
#
_cell.length_a   1.000
_cell.length_b   1.000
_cell.length_c   1.000
_cell.angle_alpha   90.00
_cell.angle_beta   90.00
_cell.angle_gamma   90.00
#
_symmetry.space_group_name_H-M   'P 1'
#
loop_
_entity.id
_entity.type
_entity.pdbx_description
1 polymer ?
#
loop_
_entity_poly.entity_id
_entity_poly.type
_entity_poly.pdbx_seq_one_letter_code
_entity_poly.pdbx_strand_id
1 'polypeptide(L)' 'MVFILSGRIEKHAIAELRRLFECQTDHRGIVLDLKDVGVIDRDVMRFFVRCEADGVQLENCPSYIREWMEREKD' A
#
# COMPACT_ATOMS: atom_id res chain seq x y z
N MET A 1 -11.96 -1.83 7.33
CA MET A 1 -10.76 -2.40 7.97
C MET A 1 -9.56 -1.51 7.69
N VAL A 2 -8.84 -1.12 8.73
CA VAL A 2 -7.70 -0.22 8.61
C VAL A 2 -6.43 -0.95 9.03
N PHE A 3 -5.41 -0.91 8.18
CA PHE A 3 -4.08 -1.41 8.49
C PHE A 3 -3.13 -0.22 8.61
N ILE A 4 -2.45 -0.12 9.74
CA ILE A 4 -1.47 0.95 9.97
C ILE A 4 -0.09 0.37 9.71
N LEU A 5 0.61 0.93 8.73
CA LEU A 5 1.96 0.51 8.38
C LEU A 5 2.96 1.53 8.93
N SER A 6 4.12 1.07 9.33
CA SER A 6 5.15 1.96 9.86
C SER A 6 6.55 1.47 9.54
N GLY A 7 7.50 2.40 9.55
CA GLY A 7 8.90 2.10 9.34
C GLY A 7 9.23 1.73 7.90
N ARG A 8 10.19 0.84 7.75
CA ARG A 8 10.62 0.36 6.44
C ARG A 8 9.71 -0.79 5.99
N ILE A 9 9.10 -0.64 4.85
CA ILE A 9 8.25 -1.68 4.28
C ILE A 9 9.03 -2.33 3.12
N GLU A 10 9.32 -3.61 3.27
CA GLU A 10 10.09 -4.37 2.29
C GLU A 10 9.19 -5.38 1.59
N LYS A 11 9.70 -5.98 0.52
CA LYS A 11 8.86 -6.83 -0.32
C LYS A 11 8.29 -8.06 0.40
N HIS A 12 8.93 -8.54 1.48
CA HIS A 12 8.37 -9.67 2.22
C HIS A 12 7.07 -9.30 2.93
N ALA A 13 6.86 -8.01 3.24
CA ALA A 13 5.61 -7.55 3.83
C ALA A 13 4.44 -7.67 2.85
N ILE A 14 4.74 -7.66 1.55
CA ILE A 14 3.72 -7.81 0.50
C ILE A 14 2.98 -9.14 0.66
N ALA A 15 3.71 -10.21 0.91
CA ALA A 15 3.11 -11.53 1.07
C ALA A 15 2.15 -11.56 2.26
N GLU A 16 2.52 -10.93 3.38
CA GLU A 16 1.68 -10.86 4.55
C GLU A 16 0.42 -10.04 4.28
N LEU A 17 0.57 -8.91 3.62
CA LEU A 17 -0.57 -8.05 3.30
C LEU A 17 -1.52 -8.76 2.33
N ARG A 18 -0.98 -9.47 1.34
CA ARG A 18 -1.80 -10.24 0.42
C ARG A 18 -2.64 -11.29 1.13
N ARG A 19 -2.06 -11.98 2.10
CA ARG A 19 -2.80 -12.96 2.89
C ARG A 19 -3.98 -12.32 3.61
N LEU A 20 -3.74 -11.17 4.23
CA LEU A 20 -4.77 -10.44 4.94
C LEU A 20 -5.87 -10.00 3.98
N PHE A 21 -5.49 -9.57 2.78
CA PHE A 21 -6.45 -9.11 1.77
C PHE A 21 -7.27 -10.26 1.19
N GLU A 22 -6.68 -11.43 1.06
CA GLU A 22 -7.38 -12.62 0.56
C GLU A 22 -8.55 -13.02 1.45
N CYS A 23 -8.53 -12.67 2.72
CA CYS A 23 -9.62 -12.93 3.64
C CYS A 23 -10.79 -11.97 3.43
N GLN A 24 -10.63 -10.95 2.59
CA GLN A 24 -11.66 -9.96 2.32
C GLN A 24 -12.25 -10.18 0.93
N THR A 25 -13.57 -10.16 0.84
CA THR A 25 -14.25 -10.29 -0.45
C THR A 25 -14.34 -8.97 -1.20
N ASP A 26 -14.21 -7.85 -0.49
CA ASP A 26 -14.33 -6.52 -1.07
C ASP A 26 -13.17 -5.64 -0.60
N HIS A 27 -12.23 -5.36 -1.51
CA HIS A 27 -11.06 -4.55 -1.20
C HIS A 27 -11.39 -3.08 -0.97
N ARG A 28 -12.57 -2.62 -1.36
CA ARG A 28 -12.97 -1.22 -1.15
C ARG A 28 -13.17 -0.88 0.33
N GLY A 29 -13.31 -1.89 1.17
CA GLY A 29 -13.41 -1.68 2.60
C GLY A 29 -12.06 -1.64 3.31
N ILE A 30 -10.96 -1.81 2.58
CA ILE A 30 -9.62 -1.84 3.15
C ILE A 30 -8.98 -0.47 3.05
N VAL A 31 -8.41 0.00 4.16
CA VAL A 31 -7.68 1.26 4.22
C VAL A 31 -6.27 0.97 4.72
N LEU A 32 -5.27 1.49 4.01
CA LEU A 32 -3.88 1.43 4.44
C LEU A 32 -3.45 2.82 4.89
N ASP A 33 -3.09 2.95 6.16
CA ASP A 33 -2.60 4.21 6.70
C ASP A 33 -1.08 4.20 6.60
N LEU A 34 -0.53 5.10 5.80
CA LEU A 34 0.89 5.16 5.49
C LEU A 34 1.60 6.32 6.20
N LYS A 35 0.95 6.91 7.18
CA LYS A 35 1.47 8.09 7.89
C LYS A 35 2.89 7.89 8.41
N ASP A 36 3.16 6.73 9.00
CA ASP A 36 4.44 6.46 9.65
C ASP A 36 5.39 5.62 8.78
N VAL A 37 5.06 5.44 7.51
CA VAL A 37 5.94 4.72 6.58
C VAL A 37 7.10 5.62 6.20
N GLY A 38 8.33 5.13 6.40
CA GLY A 38 9.53 5.90 6.09
C GLY A 38 10.12 5.57 4.74
N VAL A 39 10.39 4.28 4.51
CA VAL A 39 11.06 3.83 3.28
C VAL A 39 10.33 2.63 2.73
N ILE A 40 10.16 2.61 1.41
CA ILE A 40 9.63 1.44 0.70
C ILE A 40 10.55 1.13 -0.47
N ASP A 41 10.52 -0.11 -0.93
CA ASP A 41 11.23 -0.46 -2.16
C ASP A 41 10.26 -0.39 -3.36
N ARG A 42 10.81 -0.64 -4.55
CA ARG A 42 10.02 -0.52 -5.78
C ARG A 42 8.88 -1.53 -5.84
N ASP A 43 9.11 -2.74 -5.36
CA ASP A 43 8.07 -3.77 -5.35
C ASP A 43 6.90 -3.36 -4.47
N VAL A 44 7.17 -2.76 -3.32
CA VAL A 44 6.14 -2.27 -2.43
C VAL A 44 5.38 -1.11 -3.07
N MET A 45 6.08 -0.20 -3.73
CA MET A 45 5.44 0.91 -4.43
C MET A 45 4.47 0.38 -5.49
N ARG A 46 4.90 -0.61 -6.28
CA ARG A 46 4.05 -1.21 -7.30
C ARG A 46 2.85 -1.93 -6.68
N PHE A 47 3.06 -2.57 -5.54
CA PHE A 47 1.98 -3.20 -4.80
C PHE A 47 0.93 -2.16 -4.38
N PHE A 48 1.37 -1.00 -3.90
CA PHE A 48 0.46 0.07 -3.52
C PHE A 48 -0.35 0.59 -4.72
N VAL A 49 0.30 0.74 -5.88
CA VAL A 49 -0.40 1.15 -7.09
C VAL A 49 -1.50 0.15 -7.41
N ARG A 50 -1.19 -1.13 -7.33
CA ARG A 50 -2.16 -2.18 -7.61
C ARG A 50 -3.29 -2.21 -6.59
N CYS A 51 -2.97 -2.02 -5.32
CA CYS A 51 -3.98 -1.96 -4.27
C CYS A 51 -4.98 -0.85 -4.54
N GLU A 52 -4.48 0.32 -4.90
CA GLU A 52 -5.34 1.46 -5.19
C GLU A 52 -6.24 1.17 -6.39
N ALA A 53 -5.70 0.52 -7.42
CA ALA A 53 -6.48 0.13 -8.60
C ALA A 53 -7.57 -0.89 -8.23
N ASP A 54 -7.33 -1.72 -7.23
CA ASP A 54 -8.29 -2.73 -6.78
C ASP A 54 -9.31 -2.19 -5.77
N GLY A 55 -9.24 -0.91 -5.44
CA GLY A 55 -10.20 -0.27 -4.56
C GLY A 55 -9.74 -0.06 -3.12
N VAL A 56 -8.51 -0.45 -2.79
CA VAL A 56 -7.94 -0.19 -1.47
C VAL A 56 -7.65 1.30 -1.34
N GLN A 57 -8.04 1.88 -0.23
CA GLN A 57 -7.81 3.31 0.02
C GLN A 57 -6.47 3.50 0.74
N LEU A 58 -5.65 4.39 0.20
CA LEU A 58 -4.37 4.75 0.83
C LEU A 58 -4.54 6.09 1.52
N GLU A 59 -4.35 6.15 2.83
CA GLU A 59 -4.47 7.38 3.61
C GLU A 59 -3.11 7.83 4.11
N ASN A 60 -2.95 9.14 4.23
CA ASN A 60 -1.74 9.78 4.77
C ASN A 60 -0.48 9.35 4.02
N CYS A 61 -0.61 9.11 2.72
CA CYS A 61 0.52 8.68 1.90
C CYS A 61 1.58 9.80 1.82
N PRO A 62 2.83 9.51 2.21
CA PRO A 62 3.89 10.53 2.08
C PRO A 62 4.02 11.02 0.65
N SER A 63 4.33 12.31 0.51
CA SER A 63 4.39 12.96 -0.81
C SER A 63 5.33 12.25 -1.77
N TYR A 64 6.51 11.83 -1.31
CA TYR A 64 7.48 11.19 -2.20
C TYR A 64 6.99 9.85 -2.72
N ILE A 65 6.23 9.12 -1.91
CA ILE A 65 5.65 7.84 -2.33
C ILE A 65 4.55 8.09 -3.35
N ARG A 66 3.71 9.09 -3.10
CA ARG A 66 2.63 9.45 -4.03
C ARG A 66 3.19 9.88 -5.38
N GLU A 67 4.23 10.69 -5.37
CA GLU A 67 4.87 11.11 -6.62
C GLU A 67 5.46 9.92 -7.38
N TRP A 68 6.10 9.02 -6.67
CA TRP A 68 6.68 7.82 -7.26
C TRP A 68 5.60 6.97 -7.92
N MET A 69 4.48 6.77 -7.22
CA MET A 69 3.34 6.01 -7.74
C MET A 69 2.76 6.65 -8.99
N GLU A 70 2.62 7.96 -9.00
CA GLU A 70 2.09 8.68 -10.16
C GLU A 70 2.99 8.50 -11.39
N ARG A 71 4.29 8.51 -11.20
CA ARG A 71 5.24 8.27 -12.29
C ARG A 71 5.12 6.85 -12.83
N GLU A 72 4.92 5.89 -11.94
CA GLU A 72 4.84 4.49 -12.33
C GLU A 72 3.56 4.17 -13.10
N LYS A 73 2.50 4.92 -12.86
CA LYS A 73 1.23 4.76 -13.58
C LYS A 73 1.33 5.13 -15.06
N ASP A 74 2.26 5.99 -15.38
CA ASP A 74 2.51 6.41 -16.76
C ASP A 74 3.47 5.42 -17.42
#